data_849805f0a293cfb6fb8b534e46ca33df
#
_entry.id   849805f0a293cfb6fb8b534e46ca33df
#
_cell.length_a   1.000
_cell.length_b   1.000
_cell.length_c   1.000
_cell.angle_alpha   90.00
_cell.angle_beta   90.00
_cell.angle_gamma   90.00
#
_symmetry.space_group_name_H-M   'P 1'
#
loop_
_entity.id
_entity.type
_entity.pdbx_description
1 polymer ?
#
loop_
_entity_poly.entity_id
_entity_poly.type
_entity_poly.pdbx_seq_one_letter_code
_entity_poly.pdbx_strand_id
1 'polypeptide(L)'
;LKNLKKLLLILTSLPIIACSQGNGGSSSGSSASSDAVSYLKGGEGEWVLKIDDFTINQTNFMKDLEASLVLQSATPEQIAMYANDAATKQMYADQLISSILLLKKAEEEKFFDTQEAKDFINLSIRNIKFQYYLTKLMADASKNIPDPTPEQAKAFFDQAKQQLTQMYGITEYNTETAPYIAQLYKNAYAEQLVQRDLMDLKDKAVIERNTAVLGEASILPPTIGQQNTNAAMPAQSNDLLPRTNN
;
A
#
# COMPACT_ATOMS: atom_id res chain seq x y z
N LEU A 1 2.83 -0.02 -26.17
CA LEU A 1 2.06 -1.29 -26.15
C LEU A 1 2.90 -2.53 -25.77
N LYS A 2 4.25 -2.51 -25.84
CA LYS A 2 5.11 -3.65 -25.47
C LYS A 2 5.39 -3.82 -23.98
N ASN A 3 5.12 -2.81 -23.15
CA ASN A 3 5.43 -2.84 -21.71
C ASN A 3 4.24 -3.25 -20.83
N LEU A 4 3.05 -3.41 -21.40
CA LEU A 4 1.83 -3.76 -20.66
C LEU A 4 1.83 -5.19 -20.10
N LYS A 5 2.59 -6.11 -20.73
CA LYS A 5 2.65 -7.53 -20.31
C LYS A 5 3.51 -7.79 -19.06
N LYS A 6 4.29 -6.80 -18.60
CA LYS A 6 5.18 -6.98 -17.43
C LYS A 6 4.53 -6.62 -16.09
N LEU A 7 3.39 -5.92 -16.09
CA LEU A 7 2.74 -5.49 -14.84
C LEU A 7 1.91 -6.60 -14.17
N LEU A 8 1.54 -7.63 -14.92
CA LEU A 8 0.61 -8.67 -14.46
C LEU A 8 1.27 -9.86 -13.74
N LEU A 9 2.59 -9.86 -13.56
CA LEU A 9 3.37 -11.02 -13.09
C LEU A 9 3.93 -10.90 -11.66
N ILE A 10 3.52 -9.89 -10.89
CA ILE A 10 4.06 -9.64 -9.54
C ILE A 10 3.19 -10.23 -8.42
N LEU A 11 2.17 -10.99 -8.74
CA LEU A 11 1.23 -11.55 -7.75
C LEU A 11 1.70 -12.85 -7.06
N THR A 12 2.93 -13.32 -7.25
CA THR A 12 3.35 -14.66 -6.77
C THR A 12 4.62 -14.73 -5.92
N SER A 13 5.05 -13.66 -5.26
CA SER A 13 6.20 -13.80 -4.35
C SER A 13 5.92 -13.25 -2.94
N LEU A 14 5.08 -13.97 -2.19
CA LEU A 14 5.15 -13.92 -0.73
C LEU A 14 6.24 -14.91 -0.30
N PRO A 15 7.28 -14.47 0.44
CA PRO A 15 8.26 -15.40 1.00
C PRO A 15 7.57 -16.25 2.07
N ILE A 16 7.58 -17.57 1.88
CA ILE A 16 7.20 -18.53 2.91
C ILE A 16 8.31 -18.50 3.96
N ILE A 17 8.06 -17.82 5.06
CA ILE A 17 8.91 -17.90 6.25
C ILE A 17 8.43 -19.10 7.07
N ALA A 18 9.22 -20.15 7.06
CA ALA A 18 9.02 -21.28 7.97
C ALA A 18 9.42 -20.85 9.39
N CYS A 19 8.44 -20.70 10.29
CA CYS A 19 8.69 -20.46 11.71
C CYS A 19 8.49 -21.76 12.50
N SER A 20 9.49 -22.06 13.32
CA SER A 20 9.54 -23.19 14.24
C SER A 20 8.62 -22.98 15.45
N GLN A 21 8.12 -24.09 15.99
CA GLN A 21 7.21 -24.21 17.12
C GLN A 21 7.68 -23.50 18.39
N GLY A 22 6.78 -22.77 19.03
CA GLY A 22 6.87 -22.32 20.42
C GLY A 22 5.50 -22.37 21.10
N ASN A 23 5.42 -23.11 22.20
CA ASN A 23 4.23 -23.52 22.94
C ASN A 23 3.76 -22.44 23.94
N GLY A 24 2.46 -22.21 24.08
CA GLY A 24 1.86 -21.77 25.34
C GLY A 24 1.12 -20.44 25.38
N GLY A 25 -0.16 -20.49 25.74
CA GLY A 25 -0.89 -19.37 26.36
C GLY A 25 -2.31 -19.13 25.82
N SER A 26 -3.30 -19.70 26.49
CA SER A 26 -4.72 -19.46 26.24
C SER A 26 -5.13 -18.05 26.61
N SER A 27 -5.68 -17.30 25.66
CA SER A 27 -6.57 -16.16 25.93
C SER A 27 -7.82 -16.30 25.08
N SER A 28 -8.97 -16.41 25.74
CA SER A 28 -10.30 -16.44 25.17
C SER A 28 -10.65 -15.10 24.52
N GLY A 29 -10.46 -15.02 23.22
CA GLY A 29 -10.96 -13.93 22.39
C GLY A 29 -12.08 -14.47 21.50
N SER A 30 -13.22 -13.81 21.50
CA SER A 30 -14.41 -14.12 20.70
C SER A 30 -14.04 -14.49 19.28
N SER A 31 -14.38 -15.69 18.86
CA SER A 31 -14.30 -16.17 17.50
C SER A 31 -15.25 -15.37 16.61
N ALA A 32 -14.77 -14.30 16.04
CA ALA A 32 -15.28 -13.80 14.79
C ALA A 32 -14.68 -14.70 13.70
N SER A 33 -15.25 -15.88 13.49
CA SER A 33 -15.14 -16.55 12.19
C SER A 33 -15.95 -15.72 11.21
N SER A 34 -15.45 -14.57 10.87
CA SER A 34 -15.96 -13.83 9.74
C SER A 34 -15.45 -14.60 8.53
N ASP A 35 -16.36 -15.30 7.87
CA ASP A 35 -16.20 -15.77 6.52
C ASP A 35 -15.48 -14.66 5.75
N ALA A 36 -14.19 -14.89 5.43
CA ALA A 36 -13.29 -13.87 4.86
C ALA A 36 -13.80 -13.31 3.54
N VAL A 37 -14.83 -13.92 2.96
CA VAL A 37 -15.44 -13.53 1.69
C VAL A 37 -16.92 -13.10 1.83
N SER A 38 -17.46 -13.09 3.06
CA SER A 38 -18.88 -12.78 3.29
C SER A 38 -19.31 -11.41 2.77
N TYR A 39 -18.40 -10.43 2.78
CA TYR A 39 -18.64 -9.08 2.25
C TYR A 39 -18.91 -9.04 0.75
N LEU A 40 -18.50 -10.09 0.02
CA LEU A 40 -18.75 -10.21 -1.42
C LEU A 40 -20.17 -10.72 -1.72
N LYS A 41 -20.85 -11.38 -0.74
CA LYS A 41 -22.13 -12.03 -0.97
C LYS A 41 -23.22 -11.02 -1.32
N GLY A 42 -23.95 -11.29 -2.42
CA GLY A 42 -25.04 -10.43 -2.91
C GLY A 42 -24.53 -9.16 -3.58
N GLY A 43 -25.14 -8.03 -3.24
CA GLY A 43 -24.93 -6.73 -3.89
C GLY A 43 -26.06 -6.40 -4.86
N GLU A 44 -25.99 -5.22 -5.48
CA GLU A 44 -26.97 -4.77 -6.50
C GLU A 44 -26.52 -5.18 -7.90
N GLY A 45 -27.46 -5.16 -8.85
CA GLY A 45 -27.24 -5.51 -10.25
C GLY A 45 -27.34 -7.02 -10.53
N GLU A 46 -26.98 -7.41 -11.74
CA GLU A 46 -27.02 -8.81 -12.16
C GLU A 46 -25.92 -9.62 -11.42
N TRP A 47 -26.15 -10.92 -11.31
CA TRP A 47 -25.12 -11.80 -10.78
C TRP A 47 -23.92 -11.89 -11.75
N VAL A 48 -22.73 -11.92 -11.19
CA VAL A 48 -21.46 -12.07 -11.94
C VAL A 48 -20.88 -13.46 -11.71
N LEU A 49 -20.86 -13.92 -10.46
CA LEU A 49 -20.37 -15.24 -10.08
C LEU A 49 -21.38 -15.98 -9.21
N LYS A 50 -21.51 -17.27 -9.43
CA LYS A 50 -22.20 -18.21 -8.54
C LYS A 50 -21.27 -19.37 -8.25
N ILE A 51 -21.00 -19.59 -6.97
CA ILE A 51 -20.12 -20.64 -6.47
C ILE A 51 -20.91 -21.37 -5.39
N ASP A 52 -21.47 -22.52 -5.66
CA ASP A 52 -22.42 -23.24 -4.80
C ASP A 52 -23.62 -22.32 -4.41
N ASP A 53 -23.78 -22.08 -3.11
CA ASP A 53 -24.78 -21.17 -2.52
C ASP A 53 -24.32 -19.70 -2.43
N PHE A 54 -23.11 -19.42 -2.88
CA PHE A 54 -22.49 -18.11 -2.81
C PHE A 54 -22.65 -17.35 -4.13
N THR A 55 -23.39 -16.25 -4.10
CA THR A 55 -23.62 -15.40 -5.27
C THR A 55 -23.02 -14.04 -5.07
N ILE A 56 -22.25 -13.56 -6.05
CA ILE A 56 -21.65 -12.23 -6.11
C ILE A 56 -22.33 -11.46 -7.25
N ASN A 57 -22.92 -10.31 -6.93
CA ASN A 57 -23.52 -9.44 -7.89
C ASN A 57 -22.56 -8.35 -8.36
N GLN A 58 -22.95 -7.66 -9.43
CA GLN A 58 -22.12 -6.68 -10.14
C GLN A 58 -21.49 -5.64 -9.21
N THR A 59 -22.26 -5.05 -8.29
CA THR A 59 -21.76 -3.99 -7.40
C THR A 59 -20.63 -4.47 -6.50
N ASN A 60 -20.78 -5.65 -5.87
CA ASN A 60 -19.76 -6.18 -4.96
C ASN A 60 -18.53 -6.67 -5.73
N PHE A 61 -18.72 -7.30 -6.88
CA PHE A 61 -17.63 -7.70 -7.77
C PHE A 61 -16.79 -6.50 -8.21
N MET A 62 -17.43 -5.41 -8.65
CA MET A 62 -16.71 -4.22 -9.13
C MET A 62 -15.97 -3.51 -8.00
N LYS A 63 -16.59 -3.37 -6.82
CA LYS A 63 -15.92 -2.79 -5.64
C LYS A 63 -14.68 -3.57 -5.24
N ASP A 64 -14.75 -4.89 -5.28
CA ASP A 64 -13.63 -5.75 -4.91
C ASP A 64 -12.50 -5.68 -5.96
N LEU A 65 -12.83 -5.71 -7.25
CA LEU A 65 -11.88 -5.48 -8.33
C LEU A 65 -11.18 -4.12 -8.18
N GLU A 66 -11.92 -3.04 -7.99
CA GLU A 66 -11.34 -1.70 -7.80
C GLU A 66 -10.45 -1.64 -6.56
N ALA A 67 -10.89 -2.23 -5.44
CA ALA A 67 -10.08 -2.29 -4.21
C ALA A 67 -8.78 -3.09 -4.44
N SER A 68 -8.83 -4.18 -5.19
CA SER A 68 -7.64 -4.97 -5.53
C SER A 68 -6.66 -4.19 -6.39
N LEU A 69 -7.13 -3.37 -7.31
CA LEU A 69 -6.30 -2.49 -8.13
C LEU A 69 -5.66 -1.36 -7.29
N VAL A 70 -6.40 -0.80 -6.32
CA VAL A 70 -5.85 0.17 -5.35
C VAL A 70 -4.72 -0.45 -4.53
N LEU A 71 -4.88 -1.68 -4.05
CA LEU A 71 -3.83 -2.40 -3.32
C LEU A 71 -2.57 -2.65 -4.17
N GLN A 72 -2.74 -2.73 -5.48
CA GLN A 72 -1.64 -2.83 -6.45
C GLN A 72 -1.05 -1.47 -6.85
N SER A 73 -1.45 -0.40 -6.18
CA SER A 73 -1.00 0.98 -6.44
C SER A 73 -1.37 1.52 -7.83
N ALA A 74 -2.48 1.04 -8.40
CA ALA A 74 -3.00 1.56 -9.66
C ALA A 74 -3.50 2.99 -9.50
N THR A 75 -3.26 3.84 -10.51
CA THR A 75 -3.80 5.21 -10.52
C THR A 75 -5.31 5.21 -10.81
N PRO A 76 -6.05 6.28 -10.48
CA PRO A 76 -7.48 6.39 -10.80
C PRO A 76 -7.80 6.12 -12.28
N GLU A 77 -6.95 6.60 -13.20
CA GLU A 77 -7.11 6.39 -14.64
C GLU A 77 -6.90 4.93 -15.02
N GLN A 78 -5.91 4.27 -14.42
CA GLN A 78 -5.67 2.84 -14.61
C GLN A 78 -6.82 2.01 -14.05
N ILE A 79 -7.35 2.37 -12.88
CA ILE A 79 -8.51 1.70 -12.29
C ILE A 79 -9.71 1.80 -13.23
N ALA A 80 -10.03 3.01 -13.73
CA ALA A 80 -11.13 3.20 -14.66
C ALA A 80 -10.95 2.39 -15.96
N MET A 81 -9.73 2.29 -16.47
CA MET A 81 -9.41 1.52 -17.67
C MET A 81 -9.59 0.01 -17.41
N TYR A 82 -8.97 -0.53 -16.37
CA TYR A 82 -8.99 -1.96 -16.06
C TYR A 82 -10.37 -2.44 -15.61
N ALA A 83 -11.09 -1.64 -14.81
CA ALA A 83 -12.45 -1.96 -14.37
C ALA A 83 -13.46 -2.03 -15.53
N ASN A 84 -13.16 -1.43 -16.68
CA ASN A 84 -13.99 -1.51 -17.88
C ASN A 84 -13.52 -2.58 -18.88
N ASP A 85 -12.31 -3.12 -18.73
CA ASP A 85 -11.76 -4.12 -19.63
C ASP A 85 -12.34 -5.52 -19.37
N ALA A 86 -12.91 -6.15 -20.41
CA ALA A 86 -13.54 -7.46 -20.29
C ALA A 86 -12.53 -8.57 -19.92
N ALA A 87 -11.30 -8.51 -20.47
CA ALA A 87 -10.27 -9.52 -20.18
C ALA A 87 -9.80 -9.42 -18.74
N THR A 88 -9.64 -8.21 -18.20
CA THR A 88 -9.30 -7.97 -16.79
C THR A 88 -10.38 -8.52 -15.86
N LYS A 89 -11.66 -8.26 -16.16
CA LYS A 89 -12.78 -8.79 -15.37
C LYS A 89 -12.78 -10.32 -15.36
N GLN A 90 -12.54 -10.95 -16.50
CA GLN A 90 -12.53 -12.41 -16.62
C GLN A 90 -11.39 -13.01 -15.79
N MET A 91 -10.18 -12.48 -15.94
CA MET A 91 -9.02 -12.93 -15.16
C MET A 91 -9.23 -12.75 -13.65
N TYR A 92 -9.81 -11.62 -13.25
CA TYR A 92 -10.12 -11.36 -11.87
C TYR A 92 -11.18 -12.32 -11.33
N ALA A 93 -12.23 -12.61 -12.11
CA ALA A 93 -13.25 -13.59 -11.77
C ALA A 93 -12.64 -14.98 -11.52
N ASP A 94 -11.75 -15.45 -12.40
CA ASP A 94 -11.07 -16.75 -12.24
C ASP A 94 -10.18 -16.79 -10.99
N GLN A 95 -9.48 -15.70 -10.69
CA GLN A 95 -8.68 -15.56 -9.47
C GLN A 95 -9.58 -15.56 -8.23
N LEU A 96 -10.69 -14.84 -8.27
CA LEU A 96 -11.64 -14.73 -7.17
C LEU A 96 -12.31 -16.08 -6.86
N ILE A 97 -12.71 -16.83 -7.89
CA ILE A 97 -13.23 -18.20 -7.76
C ILE A 97 -12.21 -19.08 -7.01
N SER A 98 -10.96 -19.06 -7.46
CA SER A 98 -9.90 -19.86 -6.84
C SER A 98 -9.67 -19.48 -5.37
N SER A 99 -9.67 -18.18 -5.07
CA SER A 99 -9.50 -17.66 -3.71
C SER A 99 -10.66 -18.08 -2.80
N ILE A 100 -11.91 -17.96 -3.27
CA ILE A 100 -13.11 -18.33 -2.49
C ILE A 100 -13.10 -19.82 -2.18
N LEU A 101 -12.79 -20.68 -3.15
CA LEU A 101 -12.77 -22.12 -2.96
C LEU A 101 -11.67 -22.55 -1.96
N LEU A 102 -10.48 -21.95 -2.05
CA LEU A 102 -9.39 -22.22 -1.12
C LEU A 102 -9.70 -21.72 0.30
N LEU A 103 -10.30 -20.53 0.43
CA LEU A 103 -10.68 -19.99 1.73
C LEU A 103 -11.79 -20.82 2.38
N LYS A 104 -12.82 -21.24 1.64
CA LYS A 104 -13.85 -22.16 2.14
C LYS A 104 -13.22 -23.46 2.68
N LYS A 105 -12.29 -24.06 1.92
CA LYS A 105 -11.58 -25.26 2.37
C LYS A 105 -10.78 -25.00 3.65
N ALA A 106 -10.06 -23.90 3.74
CA ALA A 106 -9.27 -23.54 4.92
C ALA A 106 -10.17 -23.32 6.17
N GLU A 107 -11.37 -22.77 5.98
CA GLU A 107 -12.37 -22.62 7.06
C GLU A 107 -12.92 -24.00 7.50
N GLU A 108 -13.25 -24.89 6.56
CA GLU A 108 -13.69 -26.26 6.86
C GLU A 108 -12.62 -27.04 7.66
N GLU A 109 -11.34 -26.85 7.32
CA GLU A 109 -10.18 -27.43 8.00
C GLU A 109 -9.84 -26.72 9.33
N LYS A 110 -10.54 -25.62 9.68
CA LYS A 110 -10.28 -24.78 10.85
C LYS A 110 -8.85 -24.23 10.89
N PHE A 111 -8.26 -24.02 9.70
CA PHE A 111 -6.89 -23.54 9.55
C PHE A 111 -6.65 -22.22 10.27
N PHE A 112 -7.64 -21.31 10.19
CA PHE A 112 -7.56 -19.98 10.80
C PHE A 112 -7.78 -19.97 12.32
N ASP A 113 -8.16 -21.11 12.92
CA ASP A 113 -8.32 -21.23 14.37
C ASP A 113 -6.99 -21.42 15.10
N THR A 114 -5.93 -21.79 14.38
CA THR A 114 -4.58 -21.92 14.94
C THR A 114 -4.02 -20.56 15.42
N GLN A 115 -3.20 -20.59 16.49
CA GLN A 115 -2.60 -19.36 17.01
C GLN A 115 -1.68 -18.71 15.98
N GLU A 116 -0.90 -19.50 15.25
CA GLU A 116 0.00 -19.03 14.18
C GLU A 116 -0.77 -18.27 13.09
N ALA A 117 -1.89 -18.81 12.61
CA ALA A 117 -2.71 -18.15 11.60
C ALA A 117 -3.31 -16.84 12.13
N LYS A 118 -3.80 -16.84 13.38
CA LYS A 118 -4.33 -15.62 14.04
C LYS A 118 -3.27 -14.54 14.16
N ASP A 119 -2.06 -14.89 14.59
CA ASP A 119 -0.97 -13.93 14.73
C ASP A 119 -0.54 -13.35 13.37
N PHE A 120 -0.46 -14.20 12.34
CA PHE A 120 -0.18 -13.77 10.97
C PHE A 120 -1.26 -12.83 10.41
N ILE A 121 -2.54 -13.17 10.61
CA ILE A 121 -3.67 -12.35 10.16
C ILE A 121 -3.65 -11.00 10.87
N ASN A 122 -3.44 -10.97 12.19
CA ASN A 122 -3.37 -9.74 12.97
C ASN A 122 -2.23 -8.83 12.51
N LEU A 123 -1.06 -9.39 12.24
CA LEU A 123 0.08 -8.67 11.67
C LEU A 123 -0.27 -8.09 10.30
N SER A 124 -0.89 -8.90 9.43
CA SER A 124 -1.29 -8.50 8.08
C SER A 124 -2.32 -7.38 8.11
N ILE A 125 -3.34 -7.49 8.95
CA ILE A 125 -4.36 -6.43 9.14
C ILE A 125 -3.71 -5.13 9.62
N ARG A 126 -2.80 -5.19 10.60
CA ARG A 126 -2.07 -4.01 11.06
C ARG A 126 -1.30 -3.35 9.93
N ASN A 127 -0.59 -4.12 9.13
CA ASN A 127 0.23 -3.62 8.03
C ASN A 127 -0.65 -3.01 6.92
N ILE A 128 -1.75 -3.66 6.54
CA ILE A 128 -2.69 -3.14 5.54
C ILE A 128 -3.32 -1.82 6.02
N LYS A 129 -3.78 -1.77 7.28
CA LYS A 129 -4.34 -0.53 7.86
C LYS A 129 -3.33 0.61 7.86
N PHE A 130 -2.08 0.33 8.23
CA PHE A 130 -1.01 1.31 8.23
C PHE A 130 -0.73 1.82 6.82
N GLN A 131 -0.53 0.93 5.85
CA GLN A 131 -0.27 1.30 4.45
C GLN A 131 -1.42 2.08 3.83
N TYR A 132 -2.66 1.64 4.05
CA TYR A 132 -3.83 2.34 3.53
C TYR A 132 -3.94 3.77 4.09
N TYR A 133 -3.75 3.92 5.41
CA TYR A 133 -3.78 5.23 6.05
C TYR A 133 -2.64 6.13 5.55
N LEU A 134 -1.41 5.59 5.46
CA LEU A 134 -0.27 6.31 4.92
C LEU A 134 -0.51 6.79 3.48
N THR A 135 -1.03 5.92 2.62
CA THR A 135 -1.39 6.28 1.23
C THR A 135 -2.40 7.42 1.19
N LYS A 136 -3.41 7.39 2.07
CA LYS A 136 -4.39 8.48 2.19
C LYS A 136 -3.77 9.79 2.66
N LEU A 137 -2.93 9.74 3.69
CA LEU A 137 -2.20 10.91 4.18
C LEU A 137 -1.34 11.54 3.07
N MET A 138 -0.60 10.71 2.33
CA MET A 138 0.23 11.16 1.21
C MET A 138 -0.60 11.82 0.11
N ALA A 139 -1.72 11.19 -0.28
CA ALA A 139 -2.61 11.73 -1.30
C ALA A 139 -3.22 13.07 -0.87
N ASP A 140 -3.66 13.18 0.38
CA ASP A 140 -4.27 14.41 0.89
C ASP A 140 -3.22 15.52 1.09
N ALA A 141 -2.02 15.19 1.58
CA ALA A 141 -0.91 16.14 1.64
C ALA A 141 -0.54 16.66 0.24
N SER A 142 -0.41 15.77 -0.74
CA SER A 142 -0.07 16.12 -2.13
C SER A 142 -1.08 17.07 -2.79
N LYS A 143 -2.38 16.92 -2.50
CA LYS A 143 -3.43 17.82 -3.03
C LYS A 143 -3.28 19.26 -2.56
N ASN A 144 -2.76 19.46 -1.34
CA ASN A 144 -2.62 20.76 -0.73
C ASN A 144 -1.28 21.45 -1.09
N ILE A 145 -0.39 20.75 -1.79
CA ILE A 145 0.89 21.30 -2.25
C ILE A 145 0.66 21.97 -3.59
N PRO A 146 0.99 23.28 -3.73
CA PRO A 146 0.88 23.96 -5.01
C PRO A 146 1.81 23.33 -6.04
N ASP A 147 1.45 23.48 -7.31
CA ASP A 147 2.33 23.02 -8.39
C ASP A 147 3.64 23.79 -8.36
N PRO A 148 4.79 23.11 -8.51
CA PRO A 148 6.07 23.80 -8.54
C PRO A 148 6.19 24.71 -9.76
N THR A 149 6.91 25.82 -9.61
CA THR A 149 7.32 26.59 -10.79
C THR A 149 8.28 25.76 -11.65
N PRO A 150 8.44 26.09 -12.95
CA PRO A 150 9.41 25.38 -13.81
C PRO A 150 10.83 25.37 -13.23
N GLU A 151 11.24 26.46 -12.57
CA GLU A 151 12.55 26.59 -11.92
C GLU A 151 12.66 25.65 -10.71
N GLN A 152 11.62 25.55 -9.89
CA GLN A 152 11.57 24.63 -8.74
C GLN A 152 11.61 23.17 -9.21
N ALA A 153 10.81 22.82 -10.21
CA ALA A 153 10.79 21.48 -10.79
C ALA A 153 12.15 21.10 -11.40
N LYS A 154 12.79 22.06 -12.11
CA LYS A 154 14.12 21.86 -12.65
C LYS A 154 15.18 21.71 -11.57
N ALA A 155 15.16 22.52 -10.53
CA ALA A 155 16.09 22.41 -9.40
C ALA A 155 15.94 21.08 -8.69
N PHE A 156 14.72 20.60 -8.48
CA PHE A 156 14.46 19.26 -7.94
C PHE A 156 15.02 18.16 -8.83
N PHE A 157 14.80 18.25 -10.15
CA PHE A 157 15.39 17.31 -11.10
C PHE A 157 16.91 17.28 -11.01
N ASP A 158 17.57 18.44 -11.04
CA ASP A 158 19.03 18.54 -11.01
C ASP A 158 19.62 17.93 -9.73
N GLN A 159 18.94 18.09 -8.58
CA GLN A 159 19.32 17.50 -7.30
C GLN A 159 19.12 15.97 -7.26
N ALA A 160 18.00 15.50 -7.79
CA ALA A 160 17.60 14.09 -7.73
C ALA A 160 17.96 13.31 -9.02
N LYS A 161 18.71 13.90 -9.96
CA LYS A 161 18.95 13.36 -11.31
C LYS A 161 19.41 11.92 -11.31
N GLN A 162 20.37 11.57 -10.47
CA GLN A 162 20.90 10.20 -10.42
C GLN A 162 19.82 9.21 -10.00
N GLN A 163 19.03 9.54 -8.99
CA GLN A 163 17.95 8.70 -8.50
C GLN A 163 16.80 8.60 -9.52
N LEU A 164 16.41 9.73 -10.12
CA LEU A 164 15.38 9.78 -11.15
C LEU A 164 15.77 8.96 -12.38
N THR A 165 17.04 8.99 -12.76
CA THR A 165 17.57 8.17 -13.86
C THR A 165 17.50 6.68 -13.51
N GLN A 166 17.92 6.29 -12.31
CA GLN A 166 17.95 4.88 -11.90
C GLN A 166 16.54 4.30 -11.71
N MET A 167 15.63 5.05 -11.07
CA MET A 167 14.28 4.54 -10.71
C MET A 167 13.28 4.67 -11.84
N TYR A 168 13.35 5.75 -12.61
CA TYR A 168 12.32 6.11 -13.60
C TYR A 168 12.84 6.26 -15.02
N GLY A 169 14.15 6.14 -15.24
CA GLY A 169 14.77 6.32 -16.55
C GLY A 169 14.77 7.76 -17.06
N ILE A 170 14.55 8.74 -16.18
CA ILE A 170 14.48 10.17 -16.54
C ILE A 170 15.89 10.73 -16.53
N THR A 171 16.44 11.03 -17.73
CA THR A 171 17.80 11.53 -17.91
C THR A 171 17.86 13.05 -18.13
N GLU A 172 16.75 13.67 -18.54
CA GLU A 172 16.66 15.06 -18.93
C GLU A 172 15.38 15.74 -18.41
N TYR A 173 15.50 17.04 -18.09
CA TYR A 173 14.35 17.90 -17.82
C TYR A 173 13.94 18.61 -19.11
N ASN A 174 12.80 18.26 -19.67
CA ASN A 174 12.25 18.83 -20.89
C ASN A 174 10.71 18.93 -20.80
N THR A 175 10.04 19.38 -21.85
CA THR A 175 8.57 19.56 -21.88
C THR A 175 7.79 18.25 -21.67
N GLU A 176 8.35 17.10 -22.04
CA GLU A 176 7.70 15.81 -21.87
C GLU A 176 7.85 15.29 -20.45
N THR A 177 9.00 15.51 -19.82
CA THR A 177 9.32 15.02 -18.47
C THR A 177 8.88 15.98 -17.36
N ALA A 178 8.75 17.28 -17.65
CA ALA A 178 8.43 18.32 -16.67
C ALA A 178 7.14 18.04 -15.87
N PRO A 179 6.00 17.61 -16.45
CA PRO A 179 4.79 17.32 -15.69
C PRO A 179 4.99 16.17 -14.72
N TYR A 180 5.73 15.14 -15.12
CA TYR A 180 6.03 14.01 -14.27
C TYR A 180 6.97 14.38 -13.11
N ILE A 181 7.99 15.19 -13.40
CA ILE A 181 8.91 15.72 -12.39
C ILE A 181 8.17 16.63 -11.39
N ALA A 182 7.22 17.44 -11.85
CA ALA A 182 6.36 18.23 -10.98
C ALA A 182 5.54 17.36 -10.02
N GLN A 183 5.01 16.22 -10.49
CA GLN A 183 4.30 15.28 -9.63
C GLN A 183 5.25 14.61 -8.62
N LEU A 184 6.45 14.22 -9.02
CA LEU A 184 7.46 13.66 -8.12
C LEU A 184 7.89 14.68 -7.05
N TYR A 185 8.03 15.95 -7.43
CA TYR A 185 8.27 17.04 -6.48
C TYR A 185 7.17 17.10 -5.42
N LYS A 186 5.90 17.11 -5.82
CA LYS A 186 4.75 17.14 -4.89
C LYS A 186 4.75 15.92 -3.98
N ASN A 187 5.04 14.75 -4.50
CA ASN A 187 5.10 13.52 -3.71
C ASN A 187 6.24 13.59 -2.66
N ALA A 188 7.42 14.09 -3.03
CA ALA A 188 8.54 14.26 -2.10
C ALA A 188 8.21 15.27 -0.97
N TYR A 189 7.51 16.36 -1.30
CA TYR A 189 7.04 17.31 -0.29
C TYR A 189 5.96 16.72 0.62
N ALA A 190 5.01 15.96 0.06
CA ALA A 190 4.00 15.26 0.85
C ALA A 190 4.64 14.28 1.84
N GLU A 191 5.66 13.55 1.40
CA GLU A 191 6.42 12.66 2.28
C GLU A 191 7.08 13.41 3.44
N GLN A 192 7.71 14.55 3.19
CA GLN A 192 8.31 15.39 4.24
C GLN A 192 7.26 15.88 5.25
N LEU A 193 6.07 16.30 4.80
CA LEU A 193 4.99 16.70 5.67
C LEU A 193 4.53 15.54 6.57
N VAL A 194 4.32 14.37 6.00
CA VAL A 194 3.92 13.17 6.75
C VAL A 194 5.01 12.74 7.74
N GLN A 195 6.30 12.83 7.36
CA GLN A 195 7.41 12.52 8.26
C GLN A 195 7.47 13.51 9.44
N ARG A 196 7.25 14.80 9.19
CA ARG A 196 7.17 15.82 10.25
C ARG A 196 6.01 15.52 11.20
N ASP A 197 4.82 15.24 10.67
CA ASP A 197 3.65 14.89 11.49
C ASP A 197 3.90 13.63 12.33
N LEU A 198 4.63 12.65 11.78
CA LEU A 198 5.04 11.45 12.53
C LEU A 198 6.04 11.78 13.64
N MET A 199 6.97 12.71 13.41
CA MET A 199 7.89 13.19 14.45
C MET A 199 7.10 13.87 15.57
N ASP A 200 6.18 14.77 15.23
CA ASP A 200 5.31 15.45 16.20
C ASP A 200 4.46 14.45 17.03
N LEU A 201 3.97 13.38 16.40
CA LEU A 201 3.25 12.31 17.11
C LEU A 201 4.18 11.55 18.07
N LYS A 202 5.42 11.27 17.68
CA LYS A 202 6.41 10.62 18.53
C LYS A 202 6.81 11.49 19.73
N ASP A 203 6.95 12.80 19.50
CA ASP A 203 7.33 13.76 20.57
C ASP A 203 6.21 13.93 21.61
N LYS A 204 4.95 13.80 21.20
CA LYS A 204 3.78 13.86 22.09
C LYS A 204 3.48 12.54 22.80
N ALA A 205 4.00 11.43 22.31
CA ALA A 205 3.75 10.11 22.88
C ALA A 205 4.71 9.79 24.02
N VAL A 206 4.21 9.18 25.08
CA VAL A 206 5.08 8.57 26.11
C VAL A 206 5.55 7.23 25.57
N ILE A 207 6.83 7.15 25.18
CA ILE A 207 7.43 5.96 24.57
C ILE A 207 8.51 5.42 25.52
N GLU A 208 8.24 4.29 26.14
CA GLU A 208 9.22 3.57 26.94
C GLU A 208 9.76 2.36 26.16
N ARG A 209 11.05 2.13 26.24
CA ARG A 209 11.71 0.99 25.61
C ARG A 209 12.41 0.14 26.65
N ASN A 210 12.03 -1.13 26.73
CA ASN A 210 12.73 -2.08 27.58
C ASN A 210 14.03 -2.54 26.90
N THR A 211 15.13 -1.85 27.19
CA THR A 211 16.44 -2.14 26.60
C THR A 211 16.99 -3.50 27.03
N ALA A 212 16.56 -4.05 28.16
CA ALA A 212 16.94 -5.38 28.58
C ALA A 212 16.39 -6.49 27.65
N VAL A 213 15.24 -6.23 26.99
CA VAL A 213 14.63 -7.14 26.04
C VAL A 213 15.05 -6.83 24.60
N LEU A 214 15.11 -5.54 24.25
CA LEU A 214 15.44 -5.10 22.89
C LEU A 214 16.95 -5.17 22.59
N GLY A 215 17.77 -5.28 23.62
CA GLY A 215 19.20 -5.11 23.52
C GLY A 215 19.60 -3.63 23.40
N GLU A 216 20.88 -3.35 23.54
CA GLU A 216 21.41 -2.03 23.21
C GLU A 216 21.24 -1.78 21.72
N ALA A 217 20.80 -0.58 21.35
CA ALA A 217 20.64 -0.21 19.95
C ALA A 217 22.00 -0.27 19.24
N SER A 218 22.34 -1.43 18.73
CA SER A 218 23.36 -1.54 17.69
C SER A 218 22.86 -0.66 16.54
N ILE A 219 23.69 0.26 16.07
CA ILE A 219 23.42 1.08 14.90
C ILE A 219 23.47 0.14 13.69
N LEU A 220 22.47 -0.72 13.57
CA LEU A 220 22.21 -1.40 12.30
C LEU A 220 21.56 -0.35 11.41
N PRO A 221 22.07 -0.16 10.19
CA PRO A 221 21.37 0.67 9.23
C PRO A 221 19.92 0.11 9.09
N PRO A 222 18.92 0.96 8.91
CA PRO A 222 17.53 0.55 8.82
C PRO A 222 17.36 -0.37 7.60
N THR A 223 17.44 -1.65 7.84
CA THR A 223 17.25 -2.68 6.82
C THR A 223 15.99 -3.42 7.19
N ILE A 224 14.94 -3.11 6.55
CA ILE A 224 13.73 -3.85 6.17
C ILE A 224 12.59 -2.83 6.04
N GLY A 225 12.21 -2.52 4.80
CA GLY A 225 11.03 -1.72 4.46
C GLY A 225 11.27 -0.25 4.12
N GLN A 226 12.46 0.27 4.26
CA GLN A 226 12.83 1.50 3.57
C GLN A 226 13.36 1.13 2.17
N GLN A 227 12.47 1.11 1.19
CA GLN A 227 12.90 1.49 -0.15
C GLN A 227 13.59 2.83 0.03
N ASN A 228 14.86 2.90 -0.37
CA ASN A 228 15.74 4.05 -0.23
C ASN A 228 15.08 5.36 -0.67
N THR A 229 14.42 6.05 0.25
CA THR A 229 14.04 7.44 0.10
C THR A 229 15.04 8.38 0.80
N ASN A 230 16.19 7.85 1.23
CA ASN A 230 17.31 8.64 1.74
C ASN A 230 18.15 9.24 0.61
N ALA A 231 17.53 9.91 -0.38
CA ALA A 231 18.17 11.06 -0.96
C ALA A 231 17.92 12.19 0.05
N ALA A 232 18.90 12.47 0.90
CA ALA A 232 18.90 13.68 1.71
C ALA A 232 18.69 14.86 0.76
N MET A 233 17.46 15.35 0.65
CA MET A 233 17.23 16.64 0.03
C MET A 233 17.99 17.66 0.90
N PRO A 234 18.80 18.52 0.30
CA PRO A 234 19.49 19.56 1.06
C PRO A 234 18.46 20.35 1.84
N ALA A 235 18.77 20.64 3.09
CA ALA A 235 17.96 21.47 3.96
C ALA A 235 17.66 22.78 3.24
N GLN A 236 16.51 22.86 2.60
CA GLN A 236 16.02 24.12 2.08
C GLN A 236 15.54 24.94 3.25
N SER A 237 16.00 26.19 3.29
CA SER A 237 15.58 27.21 4.24
C SER A 237 14.06 27.16 4.43
N ASN A 238 13.62 27.20 5.68
CA ASN A 238 12.22 27.20 6.14
C ASN A 238 11.35 28.36 5.60
N ASP A 239 11.83 29.09 4.61
CA ASP A 239 11.18 30.32 4.10
C ASP A 239 10.16 30.08 2.97
N LEU A 240 9.95 28.84 2.51
CA LEU A 240 9.05 28.56 1.39
C LEU A 240 7.66 28.03 1.77
N LEU A 241 7.39 27.84 3.04
CA LEU A 241 6.04 27.48 3.49
C LEU A 241 5.25 28.75 3.81
N PRO A 242 4.04 28.95 3.27
CA PRO A 242 3.16 30.00 3.74
C PRO A 242 2.86 29.74 5.22
N ARG A 243 3.25 30.67 6.10
CA ARG A 243 2.85 30.65 7.49
C ARG A 243 1.35 30.81 7.54
N THR A 244 0.64 29.73 7.84
CA THR A 244 -0.77 29.82 8.24
C THR A 244 -0.79 30.47 9.61
N ASN A 245 -1.08 31.78 9.64
CA ASN A 245 -1.45 32.46 10.86
C ASN A 245 -2.82 31.91 11.29
N ASN A 246 -2.85 31.21 12.42
CA ASN A 246 -4.02 31.11 13.29
C ASN A 246 -3.79 32.03 14.47
#